data_875f3d10b7ea28f3966c5a96b1455e31
#
_entry.id   875f3d10b7ea28f3966c5a96b1455e31
#
_cell.length_a   1.000
_cell.length_b   1.000
_cell.length_c   1.000
_cell.angle_alpha   90.00
_cell.angle_beta   90.00
_cell.angle_gamma   90.00
#
_symmetry.space_group_name_H-M   'P 1'
#
loop_
_entity.id
_entity.type
_entity.pdbx_description
1 polymer ?
#
loop_
_entity_poly.entity_id
_entity_poly.type
_entity_poly.pdbx_seq_one_letter_code
_entity_poly.pdbx_strand_id
1 'polypeptide(L)'
;LIRIRASENIEQTMVAGWRAKRRDTFIRRLSSKVANSIRSSMLKDRTPDTGCGLKIFSREAFMRMPQFNHMHRFLPALMIRGGGQVFSVEVNHRARERGASKYGVWNRLWVGIIDIRGVMWLIRRPVSPVVEHLKRPDI
;
A
#
# COMPACT_ATOMS: atom_id res chain seq x y z
N LEU A 1 -7.71 9.67 -18.85
CA LEU A 1 -8.24 8.30 -19.07
C LEU A 1 -7.06 7.34 -19.06
N ILE A 2 -6.80 6.71 -17.91
CA ILE A 2 -5.80 5.65 -17.79
C ILE A 2 -6.41 4.44 -18.48
N ARG A 3 -5.93 4.12 -19.67
CA ARG A 3 -6.16 2.81 -20.24
C ARG A 3 -5.34 1.81 -19.42
N ILE A 4 -5.96 1.22 -18.42
CA ILE A 4 -5.49 -0.05 -17.89
C ILE A 4 -5.69 -1.00 -19.07
N ARG A 5 -4.65 -1.23 -19.88
CA ARG A 5 -4.67 -2.36 -20.81
C ARG A 5 -5.00 -3.56 -19.97
N ALA A 6 -5.99 -4.30 -20.40
CA ALA A 6 -6.39 -5.56 -19.82
C ALA A 6 -5.18 -6.50 -19.79
N SER A 7 -4.33 -6.34 -18.77
CA SER A 7 -3.43 -7.39 -18.35
C SER A 7 -4.30 -8.45 -17.69
N GLU A 8 -4.04 -9.68 -17.96
CA GLU A 8 -4.84 -10.87 -17.66
C GLU A 8 -5.30 -11.05 -16.21
N ASN A 9 -5.05 -10.06 -15.31
CA ASN A 9 -5.41 -10.12 -13.88
C ASN A 9 -5.78 -8.74 -13.32
N ILE A 10 -6.84 -8.13 -13.85
CA ILE A 10 -7.41 -6.87 -13.29
C ILE A 10 -7.75 -7.04 -11.81
N GLU A 11 -8.17 -8.22 -11.39
CA GLU A 11 -8.51 -8.54 -10.00
C GLU A 11 -7.33 -8.42 -9.05
N GLN A 12 -6.10 -8.62 -9.53
CA GLN A 12 -4.87 -8.54 -8.74
C GLN A 12 -4.04 -7.29 -9.03
N THR A 13 -4.68 -6.25 -9.57
CA THR A 13 -4.01 -5.01 -9.92
C THR A 13 -4.42 -3.88 -8.98
N MET A 14 -3.43 -3.11 -8.51
CA MET A 14 -3.64 -1.87 -7.75
C MET A 14 -3.07 -0.68 -8.53
N VAL A 15 -3.84 0.40 -8.60
CA VAL A 15 -3.35 1.71 -9.05
C VAL A 15 -3.22 2.63 -7.84
N ALA A 16 -2.03 3.14 -7.59
CA ALA A 16 -1.71 4.04 -6.48
C ALA A 16 -1.35 5.44 -7.00
N GLY A 17 -1.96 6.46 -6.43
CA GLY A 17 -1.63 7.84 -6.76
C GLY A 17 -0.23 8.22 -6.23
N TRP A 18 0.51 8.97 -7.03
CA TRP A 18 1.80 9.55 -6.67
C TRP A 18 1.78 11.07 -6.82
N ARG A 19 2.03 11.77 -5.71
CA ARG A 19 2.06 13.24 -5.68
C ARG A 19 3.47 13.74 -5.97
N ALA A 20 3.83 13.85 -7.26
CA ALA A 20 5.17 14.29 -7.70
C ALA A 20 5.47 15.72 -7.24
N LYS A 21 4.51 16.63 -7.35
CA LYS A 21 4.64 18.05 -7.00
C LYS A 21 4.00 18.35 -5.64
N ARG A 22 4.67 17.98 -4.53
CA ARG A 22 4.19 18.30 -3.17
C ARG A 22 4.59 19.73 -2.81
N ARG A 23 3.60 20.52 -2.34
CA ARG A 23 3.81 21.89 -1.81
C ARG A 23 4.13 21.86 -0.30
N ASP A 24 4.90 20.89 0.15
CA ASP A 24 5.36 20.78 1.55
C ASP A 24 6.67 21.55 1.76
N THR A 25 6.95 21.92 3.02
CA THR A 25 8.24 22.48 3.40
C THR A 25 9.39 21.54 3.06
N PHE A 26 10.58 22.10 2.78
CA PHE A 26 11.76 21.33 2.39
C PHE A 26 12.07 20.18 3.36
N ILE A 27 12.02 20.45 4.68
CA ILE A 27 12.28 19.46 5.73
C ILE A 27 11.28 18.31 5.67
N ARG A 28 9.98 18.60 5.49
CA ARG A 28 8.93 17.56 5.36
C ARG A 28 9.11 16.73 4.09
N ARG A 29 9.57 17.35 3.02
CA ARG A 29 9.85 16.66 1.76
C ARG A 29 11.03 15.70 1.91
N LEU A 30 12.12 16.14 2.54
CA LEU A 30 13.30 15.33 2.74
C LEU A 30 13.01 14.15 3.67
N SER A 31 12.42 14.40 4.84
CA SER A 31 12.05 13.33 5.78
C SER A 31 11.09 12.32 5.17
N SER A 32 10.13 12.77 4.38
CA SER A 32 9.20 11.87 3.66
C SER A 32 9.91 11.03 2.59
N LYS A 33 10.86 11.61 1.84
CA LYS A 33 11.67 10.87 0.86
C LYS A 33 12.52 9.80 1.53
N VAL A 34 13.21 10.14 2.61
CA VAL A 34 14.04 9.19 3.37
C VAL A 34 13.19 8.07 3.93
N ALA A 35 12.08 8.40 4.60
CA ALA A 35 11.18 7.40 5.16
C ALA A 35 10.57 6.47 4.08
N ASN A 36 10.16 7.01 2.95
CA ASN A 36 9.66 6.21 1.83
C ASN A 36 10.75 5.34 1.19
N SER A 37 11.98 5.85 1.06
CA SER A 37 13.10 5.08 0.52
C SER A 37 13.44 3.90 1.40
N ILE A 38 13.58 4.11 2.71
CA ILE A 38 13.84 3.05 3.69
C ILE A 38 12.72 2.00 3.63
N ARG A 39 11.46 2.43 3.69
CA ARG A 39 10.30 1.55 3.62
C ARG A 39 10.27 0.75 2.31
N SER A 40 10.44 1.41 1.17
CA SER A 40 10.42 0.78 -0.15
C SER A 40 11.54 -0.25 -0.32
N SER A 41 12.73 0.03 0.22
CA SER A 41 13.83 -0.93 0.26
C SER A 41 13.50 -2.15 1.12
N MET A 42 12.91 -1.92 2.31
CA MET A 42 12.56 -3.00 3.25
C MET A 42 11.41 -3.87 2.75
N LEU A 43 10.39 -3.27 2.13
CA LEU A 43 9.19 -3.97 1.67
C LEU A 43 9.22 -4.35 0.19
N LYS A 44 10.23 -3.89 -0.56
CA LYS A 44 10.44 -4.15 -2.00
C LYS A 44 9.24 -3.77 -2.87
N ASP A 45 8.42 -2.80 -2.44
CA ASP A 45 7.18 -2.44 -3.12
C ASP A 45 7.33 -1.37 -4.21
N ARG A 46 8.49 -0.74 -4.33
CA ARG A 46 8.84 0.29 -5.32
C ARG A 46 7.84 1.44 -5.45
N THR A 47 6.97 1.64 -4.45
CA THR A 47 5.93 2.67 -4.50
C THR A 47 6.49 4.00 -4.00
N PRO A 48 6.48 5.07 -4.82
CA PRO A 48 7.13 6.33 -4.49
C PRO A 48 6.39 7.14 -3.42
N ASP A 49 5.07 7.00 -3.29
CA ASP A 49 4.25 7.74 -2.31
C ASP A 49 3.11 6.89 -1.75
N THR A 50 3.41 6.06 -0.76
CA THR A 50 2.37 5.27 -0.06
C THR A 50 1.45 6.09 0.83
N GLY A 51 1.86 7.32 1.16
CA GLY A 51 1.04 8.26 1.93
C GLY A 51 -0.09 8.92 1.12
N CYS A 52 -0.14 8.69 -0.21
CA CYS A 52 -1.26 9.13 -1.02
C CYS A 52 -2.50 8.28 -0.69
N GLY A 53 -3.62 8.95 -0.36
CA GLY A 53 -4.88 8.27 -0.08
C GLY A 53 -5.59 7.71 -1.31
N LEU A 54 -5.21 8.17 -2.50
CA LEU A 54 -5.86 7.71 -3.74
C LEU A 54 -5.26 6.36 -4.17
N LYS A 55 -6.04 5.31 -4.00
CA LYS A 55 -5.71 3.95 -4.41
C LYS A 55 -6.95 3.26 -4.93
N ILE A 56 -6.82 2.56 -6.04
CA ILE A 56 -7.90 1.79 -6.69
C ILE A 56 -7.42 0.34 -6.80
N PHE A 57 -8.23 -0.58 -6.34
CA PHE A 57 -7.99 -2.03 -6.39
C PHE A 57 -9.32 -2.78 -6.28
N SER A 58 -9.33 -4.06 -6.62
CA SER A 58 -10.54 -4.87 -6.52
C SER A 58 -10.91 -5.17 -5.06
N ARG A 59 -12.19 -5.35 -4.80
CA ARG A 59 -12.69 -5.78 -3.48
C ARG A 59 -12.12 -7.14 -3.11
N GLU A 60 -12.03 -8.04 -4.06
CA GLU A 60 -11.53 -9.41 -3.91
C GLU A 60 -10.07 -9.40 -3.44
N ALA A 61 -9.22 -8.58 -4.07
CA ALA A 61 -7.83 -8.41 -3.65
C ALA A 61 -7.74 -7.86 -2.22
N PHE A 62 -8.58 -6.89 -1.86
CA PHE A 62 -8.59 -6.32 -0.52
C PHE A 62 -9.00 -7.35 0.54
N MET A 63 -10.03 -8.14 0.29
CA MET A 63 -10.53 -9.15 1.22
C MET A 63 -9.53 -10.28 1.47
N ARG A 64 -8.62 -10.55 0.53
CA ARG A 64 -7.53 -11.53 0.69
C ARG A 64 -6.34 -11.00 1.48
N MET A 65 -6.25 -9.68 1.70
CA MET A 65 -5.15 -9.09 2.46
C MET A 65 -5.34 -9.32 3.95
N PRO A 66 -4.24 -9.51 4.72
CA PRO A 66 -4.32 -9.52 6.18
C PRO A 66 -4.79 -8.16 6.69
N GLN A 67 -5.80 -8.18 7.56
CA GLN A 67 -6.40 -6.98 8.13
C GLN A 67 -5.72 -6.62 9.45
N PHE A 68 -5.21 -5.40 9.56
CA PHE A 68 -4.62 -4.87 10.81
C PHE A 68 -4.67 -3.33 10.83
N ASN A 69 -4.50 -2.74 11.99
CA ASN A 69 -4.49 -1.29 12.12
C ASN A 69 -3.36 -0.66 11.28
N HIS A 70 -3.64 0.47 10.66
CA HIS A 70 -2.72 1.21 9.79
C HIS A 70 -2.31 0.49 8.48
N MET A 71 -2.91 -0.64 8.12
CA MET A 71 -2.61 -1.39 6.90
C MET A 71 -2.67 -0.54 5.63
N HIS A 72 -3.45 0.56 5.63
CA HIS A 72 -3.60 1.47 4.48
C HIS A 72 -2.26 2.03 3.96
N ARG A 73 -1.23 2.08 4.80
CA ARG A 73 0.13 2.52 4.44
C ARG A 73 0.92 1.45 3.71
N PHE A 74 0.50 0.20 3.82
CA PHE A 74 1.20 -0.99 3.35
C PHE A 74 0.47 -1.72 2.23
N LEU A 75 -0.68 -1.22 1.79
CA LEU A 75 -1.49 -1.83 0.73
C LEU A 75 -0.69 -2.22 -0.52
N PRO A 76 0.26 -1.41 -1.05
CA PRO A 76 1.09 -1.83 -2.16
C PRO A 76 1.93 -3.06 -1.87
N ALA A 77 2.58 -3.11 -0.71
CA ALA A 77 3.40 -4.26 -0.31
C ALA A 77 2.55 -5.52 -0.09
N LEU A 78 1.35 -5.37 0.48
CA LEU A 78 0.39 -6.46 0.68
C LEU A 78 -0.17 -6.98 -0.64
N MET A 79 -0.42 -6.09 -1.61
CA MET A 79 -0.83 -6.46 -2.96
C MET A 79 0.23 -7.33 -3.64
N ILE A 80 1.49 -6.87 -3.63
CA ILE A 80 2.63 -7.61 -4.21
C ILE A 80 2.82 -8.95 -3.50
N ARG A 81 2.69 -8.98 -2.17
CA ARG A 81 2.74 -10.22 -1.39
C ARG A 81 1.68 -11.24 -1.84
N GLY A 82 0.49 -10.77 -2.20
CA GLY A 82 -0.60 -11.60 -2.73
C GLY A 82 -0.43 -12.03 -4.19
N GLY A 83 0.72 -11.74 -4.81
CA GLY A 83 0.98 -12.03 -6.23
C GLY A 83 0.43 -10.97 -7.19
N GLY A 84 -0.11 -9.85 -6.67
CA GLY A 84 -0.65 -8.77 -7.48
C GLY A 84 0.40 -7.77 -7.96
N GLN A 85 -0.03 -6.83 -8.80
CA GLN A 85 0.78 -5.78 -9.39
C GLN A 85 0.35 -4.40 -8.89
N VAL A 86 1.31 -3.47 -8.80
CA VAL A 86 1.06 -2.09 -8.38
C VAL A 86 1.60 -1.11 -9.42
N PHE A 87 0.73 -0.26 -9.92
CA PHE A 87 1.06 0.83 -10.83
C PHE A 87 0.95 2.17 -10.12
N SER A 88 1.98 3.01 -10.27
CA SER A 88 1.97 4.36 -9.72
C SER A 88 1.62 5.38 -10.80
N VAL A 89 0.64 6.24 -10.50
CA VAL A 89 0.16 7.27 -11.44
C VAL A 89 0.30 8.63 -10.79
N GLU A 90 0.88 9.57 -11.53
CA GLU A 90 1.00 10.95 -11.07
C GLU A 90 -0.37 11.59 -10.87
N VAL A 91 -0.57 12.21 -9.71
CA VAL A 91 -1.80 12.92 -9.36
C VAL A 91 -1.50 14.31 -8.83
N ASN A 92 -2.38 15.25 -9.10
CA ASN A 92 -2.27 16.60 -8.57
C ASN A 92 -2.43 16.60 -7.05
N HIS A 93 -1.53 17.32 -6.37
CA HIS A 93 -1.63 17.52 -4.92
C HIS A 93 -2.49 18.74 -4.61
N ARG A 94 -3.66 18.51 -4.00
CA ARG A 94 -4.44 19.58 -3.38
C ARG A 94 -4.03 19.73 -1.91
N ALA A 95 -3.61 20.92 -1.53
CA ALA A 95 -3.29 21.19 -0.14
C ALA A 95 -4.52 20.97 0.76
N ARG A 96 -4.30 20.41 1.96
CA ARG A 96 -5.38 20.20 2.92
C ARG A 96 -5.75 21.56 3.52
N GLU A 97 -6.96 22.03 3.28
CA GLU A 97 -7.47 23.34 3.76
C GLU A 97 -7.91 23.29 5.22
N ARG A 98 -8.21 22.11 5.75
CA ARG A 98 -8.71 21.94 7.14
C ARG A 98 -8.01 20.76 7.84
N GLY A 99 -7.81 20.93 9.15
CA GLY A 99 -7.34 19.89 10.07
C GLY A 99 -5.87 20.02 10.47
N ALA A 100 -5.62 20.27 11.76
CA ALA A 100 -4.32 20.17 12.38
C ALA A 100 -4.03 18.70 12.75
N SER A 101 -2.77 18.28 12.60
CA SER A 101 -2.36 16.93 13.03
C SER A 101 -2.27 16.89 14.55
N LYS A 102 -3.16 16.17 15.21
CA LYS A 102 -3.22 16.02 16.67
C LYS A 102 -2.12 15.09 17.26
N TYR A 103 -1.35 14.39 16.43
CA TYR A 103 -0.38 13.39 16.89
C TYR A 103 1.05 13.89 16.74
N GLY A 104 1.88 13.70 17.78
CA GLY A 104 3.29 14.04 17.78
C GLY A 104 4.08 13.22 16.74
N VAL A 105 5.16 13.82 16.20
CA VAL A 105 6.00 13.20 15.17
C VAL A 105 6.65 11.90 15.66
N TRP A 106 7.07 11.87 16.93
CA TRP A 106 7.74 10.72 17.55
C TRP A 106 6.85 9.50 17.67
N ASN A 107 5.59 9.68 18.07
CA ASN A 107 4.64 8.58 18.19
C ASN A 107 4.36 7.91 16.84
N ARG A 108 4.26 8.72 15.78
CA ARG A 108 4.08 8.22 14.41
C ARG A 108 5.30 7.46 13.89
N LEU A 109 6.49 7.86 14.29
CA LEU A 109 7.73 7.22 13.89
C LEU A 109 7.82 5.82 14.48
N TRP A 110 7.62 5.69 15.79
CA TRP A 110 7.69 4.40 16.49
C TRP A 110 6.62 3.41 16.00
N VAL A 111 5.38 3.84 15.89
CA VAL A 111 4.31 3.03 15.32
C VAL A 111 4.67 2.57 13.90
N GLY A 112 5.21 3.49 13.09
CA GLY A 112 5.62 3.15 11.73
C GLY A 112 6.74 2.09 11.66
N ILE A 113 7.71 2.13 12.59
CA ILE A 113 8.80 1.14 12.64
C ILE A 113 8.26 -0.23 13.05
N ILE A 114 7.38 -0.28 14.05
CA ILE A 114 6.76 -1.54 14.51
C ILE A 114 5.92 -2.14 13.37
N ASP A 115 5.10 -1.33 12.72
CA ASP A 115 4.26 -1.76 11.61
C ASP A 115 5.09 -2.31 10.44
N ILE A 116 6.21 -1.64 10.08
CA ILE A 116 7.12 -2.12 9.02
C ILE A 116 7.69 -3.50 9.39
N ARG A 117 8.12 -3.70 10.62
CA ARG A 117 8.63 -5.00 11.09
C ARG A 117 7.57 -6.10 10.99
N GLY A 118 6.32 -5.79 11.39
CA GLY A 118 5.19 -6.70 11.26
C GLY A 118 4.92 -7.08 9.80
N VAL A 119 4.90 -6.11 8.90
CA VAL A 119 4.69 -6.36 7.46
C VAL A 119 5.86 -7.13 6.85
N MET A 120 7.10 -6.84 7.24
CA MET A 120 8.26 -7.65 6.80
C MET A 120 8.16 -9.10 7.23
N TRP A 121 7.70 -9.33 8.46
CA TRP A 121 7.45 -10.69 8.96
C TRP A 121 6.38 -11.40 8.11
N LEU A 122 5.27 -10.72 7.81
CA LEU A 122 4.22 -11.22 6.92
C LEU A 122 4.73 -11.56 5.52
N ILE A 123 5.56 -10.69 4.92
CA ILE A 123 6.12 -10.90 3.59
C ILE A 123 7.01 -12.15 3.53
N ARG A 124 7.75 -12.43 4.61
CA ARG A 124 8.63 -13.59 4.69
C ARG A 124 7.87 -14.90 4.93
N ARG A 125 6.58 -14.84 5.22
CA ARG A 125 5.72 -16.01 5.51
C ARG A 125 4.47 -15.96 4.64
N PRO A 126 4.61 -16.14 3.32
CA PRO A 126 3.44 -16.21 2.45
C PRO A 126 2.65 -17.48 2.77
N VAL A 127 1.35 -17.35 2.90
CA VAL A 127 0.41 -18.47 2.97
C VAL A 127 -0.43 -18.42 1.71
N SER A 128 -0.36 -19.46 0.91
CA SER A 128 -1.24 -19.65 -0.26
C SER A 128 -2.08 -20.90 0.01
N PRO A 129 -3.21 -20.77 0.70
CA PRO A 129 -4.09 -21.92 0.91
C PRO A 129 -4.67 -22.36 -0.44
N VAL A 130 -4.46 -23.63 -0.79
CA VAL A 130 -5.17 -24.26 -1.88
C VAL A 130 -6.47 -24.77 -1.31
N VAL A 131 -7.59 -24.18 -1.73
CA VAL A 131 -8.93 -24.63 -1.36
C VAL A 131 -9.34 -25.66 -2.39
N GLU A 132 -9.31 -26.93 -2.01
CA GLU A 132 -9.89 -28.01 -2.80
C GLU A 132 -11.41 -28.00 -2.56
N HIS A 133 -12.17 -27.69 -3.61
CA HIS A 133 -13.63 -27.81 -3.54
C HIS A 133 -13.97 -29.29 -3.50
N LEU A 134 -14.22 -29.81 -2.32
CA LEU A 134 -14.84 -31.13 -2.17
C LEU A 134 -16.24 -31.03 -2.82
N LYS A 135 -16.40 -31.70 -3.95
CA LYS A 135 -17.75 -31.95 -4.49
C LYS A 135 -18.56 -32.62 -3.39
N ARG A 136 -19.68 -32.01 -2.99
CA ARG A 136 -20.66 -32.72 -2.15
C ARG A 136 -21.07 -33.97 -2.91
N PRO A 137 -21.02 -35.14 -2.27
CA PRO A 137 -21.67 -36.31 -2.86
C PRO A 137 -23.15 -35.96 -2.98
N ASP A 138 -23.68 -36.15 -4.17
CA ASP A 138 -25.10 -35.99 -4.43
C ASP A 138 -25.85 -36.97 -3.52
N ILE A 139 -26.70 -36.42 -2.62
CA ILE A 139 -27.62 -37.16 -1.77
C ILE A 139 -28.93 -37.30 -2.53
#